data_a91f775490af620863fee30dccd41008
#
_entry.id   a91f775490af620863fee30dccd41008
#
_cell.length_a   1.000
_cell.length_b   1.000
_cell.length_c   1.000
_cell.angle_alpha   90.00
_cell.angle_beta   90.00
_cell.angle_gamma   90.00
#
_symmetry.space_group_name_H-M   'P 1'
#
loop_
_entity.id
_entity.type
_entity.pdbx_description
1 polymer ?
#
loop_
_entity_poly.entity_id
_entity_poly.type
_entity_poly.pdbx_seq_one_letter_code
_entity_poly.pdbx_strand_id
1 'polypeptide(L)'
;MKVLFGCVARVHVVGRENASRTGGFLLAANHISHFDPFIISSVVGRKIDWMAMAEFFRFPMLGFLLRAVDAFPADRDRADRKTIRTAIERLKGGRVIGLFPEGGIRDGARSLLEGAPLRPGASTLAHIARIPILPCVILGSDRLYSKKRWLPLRRTPIWIAFGNPIPHFSKLEKSEERARVEHELSAAFQNLYSELQHRFRLTTDDLPHPPRERVGVRRRVCAFKSRPAAAGSPQSKITRLRATAIDSLMCASMNLLQSRHHLHARSRHEMENYVTVCEKLTAENFYAVPNNVEIAAPVDTRLSATITWPSPINTNFPANNTARADFFPCARGWRAPTVLMLHALMSASHIGYRRYAARFNELGWNACFVHLPYHYSRVPRGYWNGELAITADLIRNAEGLRQGVIEARQLMATLRERGCEEFGVLGTSYGGWIGALLAMVERDFRFVALMAPIVNVEHAIWKSPAARFMRRELRRANIDPSLVARHFHLSSPMHNQPLCDAGRVLFVSGEFDLIARPEDVEEVHGKWRGSELLRVPQGHFGYRMLRETIARLKERGL
;
A
#
# COMPACT_ATOMS: atom_id res chain seq x y z
N MET A 1 8.40 1.50 25.41
CA MET A 1 8.38 2.71 24.54
C MET A 1 9.39 3.76 24.99
N LYS A 2 9.30 4.32 26.22
CA LYS A 2 10.29 5.33 26.72
C LYS A 2 11.74 4.83 26.63
N VAL A 3 12.02 3.59 27.01
CA VAL A 3 13.37 3.00 26.94
C VAL A 3 13.84 2.87 25.48
N LEU A 4 12.99 2.34 24.59
CA LEU A 4 13.33 2.13 23.19
C LEU A 4 13.69 3.45 22.47
N PHE A 5 12.83 4.46 22.58
CA PHE A 5 13.10 5.77 21.96
C PHE A 5 14.19 6.56 22.70
N GLY A 6 14.35 6.36 24.01
CA GLY A 6 15.46 6.96 24.77
C GLY A 6 16.85 6.52 24.33
N CYS A 7 16.98 5.33 23.73
CA CYS A 7 18.25 4.83 23.18
C CYS A 7 18.58 5.43 21.81
N VAL A 8 17.58 5.75 20.98
CA VAL A 8 17.77 6.16 19.58
C VAL A 8 17.44 7.63 19.31
N ALA A 9 16.75 8.30 20.21
CA ALA A 9 16.33 9.68 20.08
C ALA A 9 16.69 10.52 21.30
N ARG A 10 17.08 11.78 21.08
CA ARG A 10 17.15 12.83 22.12
C ARG A 10 15.94 13.73 21.91
N VAL A 11 14.94 13.60 22.77
CA VAL A 11 13.69 14.35 22.67
C VAL A 11 13.78 15.63 23.50
N HIS A 12 13.63 16.78 22.85
CA HIS A 12 13.53 18.10 23.46
C HIS A 12 12.06 18.49 23.54
N VAL A 13 11.56 18.86 24.70
CA VAL A 13 10.14 19.16 24.91
C VAL A 13 9.98 20.57 25.44
N VAL A 14 9.06 21.33 24.83
CA VAL A 14 8.65 22.69 25.24
C VAL A 14 7.17 22.66 25.58
N GLY A 15 6.74 23.39 26.63
CA GLY A 15 5.34 23.47 27.03
C GLY A 15 4.73 22.17 27.53
N ARG A 16 5.54 21.29 28.14
CA ARG A 16 5.08 19.97 28.62
C ARG A 16 3.97 20.04 29.66
N GLU A 17 3.95 21.07 30.44
CA GLU A 17 2.94 21.41 31.45
C GLU A 17 1.55 21.50 30.82
N ASN A 18 1.42 22.00 29.61
CA ASN A 18 0.17 22.09 28.86
C ASN A 18 -0.45 20.71 28.57
N ALA A 19 0.40 19.69 28.41
CA ALA A 19 -0.04 18.30 28.19
C ALA A 19 -0.34 17.53 29.49
N SER A 20 -0.05 18.10 30.66
CA SER A 20 -0.26 17.47 31.96
C SER A 20 -1.61 17.83 32.61
N ARG A 21 -2.50 18.47 31.88
CA ARG A 21 -3.83 18.93 32.36
C ARG A 21 -4.73 17.76 32.77
N THR A 22 -5.61 18.03 33.73
CA THR A 22 -6.72 17.15 34.11
C THR A 22 -7.89 17.28 33.11
N GLY A 23 -8.79 16.31 33.11
CA GLY A 23 -9.96 16.29 32.18
C GLY A 23 -9.60 15.78 30.78
N GLY A 24 -10.62 15.67 29.92
CA GLY A 24 -10.47 15.28 28.53
C GLY A 24 -10.04 16.44 27.64
N PHE A 25 -9.17 16.17 26.69
CA PHE A 25 -8.81 17.14 25.64
C PHE A 25 -8.42 16.42 24.34
N LEU A 26 -8.50 17.17 23.24
CA LEU A 26 -8.08 16.71 21.93
C LEU A 26 -6.65 17.18 21.67
N LEU A 27 -5.71 16.26 21.51
CA LEU A 27 -4.34 16.58 21.13
C LEU A 27 -4.25 16.58 19.61
N ALA A 28 -4.01 17.74 19.02
CA ALA A 28 -3.85 17.93 17.58
C ALA A 28 -2.36 18.10 17.26
N ALA A 29 -1.79 17.18 16.46
CA ALA A 29 -0.37 17.23 16.10
C ALA A 29 -0.16 17.26 14.58
N ASN A 30 0.93 17.87 14.10
CA ASN A 30 1.39 17.67 12.72
C ASN A 30 1.91 16.23 12.54
N HIS A 31 1.94 15.74 11.29
CA HIS A 31 2.30 14.34 11.01
C HIS A 31 3.37 14.23 9.93
N ILE A 32 4.60 13.94 10.35
CA ILE A 32 5.78 13.81 9.49
C ILE A 32 6.36 12.39 9.47
N SER A 33 5.96 11.53 10.43
CA SER A 33 6.50 10.18 10.57
C SER A 33 5.51 9.21 11.22
N HIS A 34 5.55 7.93 10.84
CA HIS A 34 4.80 6.87 11.53
C HIS A 34 5.23 6.68 13.00
N PHE A 35 6.36 7.28 13.39
CA PHE A 35 6.85 7.24 14.78
C PHE A 35 6.21 8.31 15.67
N ASP A 36 5.55 9.35 15.09
CA ASP A 36 5.01 10.49 15.83
C ASP A 36 4.08 10.08 16.98
N PRO A 37 3.07 9.20 16.79
CA PRO A 37 2.17 8.82 17.89
C PRO A 37 2.92 8.22 19.07
N PHE A 38 3.93 7.42 18.78
CA PHE A 38 4.72 6.72 19.79
C PHE A 38 5.65 7.66 20.56
N ILE A 39 6.28 8.60 19.83
CA ILE A 39 7.20 9.56 20.44
C ILE A 39 6.43 10.57 21.28
N ILE A 40 5.34 11.12 20.77
CA ILE A 40 4.47 12.05 21.52
C ILE A 40 3.92 11.35 22.78
N SER A 41 3.43 10.10 22.67
CA SER A 41 2.95 9.33 23.82
C SER A 41 4.05 9.04 24.85
N SER A 42 5.32 9.01 24.44
CA SER A 42 6.44 8.77 25.38
C SER A 42 6.73 9.95 26.28
N VAL A 43 6.37 11.17 25.88
CA VAL A 43 6.66 12.42 26.60
C VAL A 43 5.45 12.99 27.33
N VAL A 44 4.25 12.64 26.92
CA VAL A 44 3.00 13.00 27.62
C VAL A 44 2.82 12.07 28.82
N GLY A 45 2.53 12.63 29.99
CA GLY A 45 2.34 11.87 31.24
C GLY A 45 1.04 11.07 31.31
N ARG A 46 0.14 11.27 30.34
CA ARG A 46 -1.17 10.64 30.25
C ARG A 46 -1.25 9.74 29.02
N LYS A 47 -2.09 8.71 29.09
CA LYS A 47 -2.37 7.83 27.97
C LYS A 47 -3.14 8.58 26.89
N ILE A 48 -2.70 8.48 25.63
CA ILE A 48 -3.33 9.08 24.46
C ILE A 48 -3.97 7.97 23.65
N ASP A 49 -5.26 8.10 23.36
CA ASP A 49 -6.00 7.23 22.46
C ASP A 49 -5.90 7.78 21.02
N TRP A 50 -5.04 7.22 20.23
CA TRP A 50 -4.82 7.71 18.87
C TRP A 50 -5.90 7.26 17.90
N MET A 51 -6.42 8.21 17.11
CA MET A 51 -7.23 7.90 15.94
C MET A 51 -6.31 7.39 14.82
N ALA A 52 -6.42 6.11 14.50
CA ALA A 52 -5.61 5.49 13.46
C ALA A 52 -6.48 5.00 12.30
N MET A 53 -5.89 4.85 11.11
CA MET A 53 -6.61 4.38 9.92
C MET A 53 -7.27 3.02 10.18
N ALA A 54 -8.56 2.90 9.81
CA ALA A 54 -9.34 1.68 10.00
C ALA A 54 -8.69 0.45 9.34
N GLU A 55 -7.97 0.66 8.23
CA GLU A 55 -7.26 -0.38 7.52
C GLU A 55 -6.16 -1.05 8.36
N PHE A 56 -5.49 -0.32 9.25
CA PHE A 56 -4.45 -0.88 10.12
C PHE A 56 -5.01 -1.88 11.15
N PHE A 57 -6.27 -1.72 11.54
CA PHE A 57 -6.94 -2.64 12.46
C PHE A 57 -7.36 -3.95 11.79
N ARG A 58 -7.28 -4.02 10.47
CA ARG A 58 -7.55 -5.25 9.70
C ARG A 58 -6.36 -6.22 9.73
N PHE A 59 -5.15 -5.77 10.08
CA PHE A 59 -3.99 -6.64 10.28
C PHE A 59 -3.99 -7.24 11.68
N PRO A 60 -3.98 -8.59 11.87
CA PRO A 60 -4.18 -9.21 13.18
C PRO A 60 -3.20 -8.72 14.23
N MET A 61 -1.90 -8.82 13.95
CA MET A 61 -0.86 -8.40 14.88
C MET A 61 -0.86 -6.88 15.10
N LEU A 62 -0.93 -6.10 14.00
CA LEU A 62 -0.95 -4.65 14.10
C LEU A 62 -2.23 -4.15 14.75
N GLY A 63 -3.38 -4.72 14.39
CA GLY A 63 -4.66 -4.40 15.01
C GLY A 63 -4.70 -4.77 16.50
N PHE A 64 -4.10 -5.89 16.89
CA PHE A 64 -3.94 -6.26 18.30
C PHE A 64 -3.07 -5.22 19.04
N LEU A 65 -1.89 -4.88 18.50
CA LEU A 65 -1.00 -3.88 19.08
C LEU A 65 -1.67 -2.50 19.18
N LEU A 66 -2.38 -2.08 18.14
CA LEU A 66 -3.11 -0.81 18.16
C LEU A 66 -4.22 -0.80 19.23
N ARG A 67 -4.98 -1.89 19.36
CA ARG A 67 -5.98 -2.03 20.43
C ARG A 67 -5.34 -2.09 21.81
N ALA A 68 -4.20 -2.75 21.95
CA ALA A 68 -3.47 -2.82 23.23
C ALA A 68 -2.98 -1.45 23.72
N VAL A 69 -2.81 -0.48 22.81
CA VAL A 69 -2.49 0.92 23.14
C VAL A 69 -3.73 1.83 23.09
N ASP A 70 -4.95 1.25 23.05
CA ASP A 70 -6.24 1.93 22.94
C ASP A 70 -6.41 2.82 21.71
N ALA A 71 -5.59 2.65 20.68
CA ALA A 71 -5.87 3.27 19.39
C ALA A 71 -7.21 2.73 18.84
N PHE A 72 -7.97 3.57 18.17
CA PHE A 72 -9.26 3.19 17.61
C PHE A 72 -9.38 3.60 16.14
N PRO A 73 -10.15 2.82 15.35
CA PRO A 73 -10.22 3.01 13.90
C PRO A 73 -10.99 4.28 13.54
N ALA A 74 -10.45 5.02 12.56
CA ALA A 74 -11.12 6.13 11.91
C ALA A 74 -11.10 5.91 10.39
N ASP A 75 -12.27 5.96 9.76
CA ASP A 75 -12.41 6.02 8.31
C ASP A 75 -12.20 7.48 7.87
N ARG A 76 -11.32 7.68 6.89
CA ARG A 76 -10.98 9.03 6.39
C ARG A 76 -11.93 9.54 5.30
N ASP A 77 -12.55 8.61 4.61
CA ASP A 77 -13.37 8.89 3.43
C ASP A 77 -14.86 8.95 3.77
N ARG A 78 -15.24 8.43 4.94
CA ARG A 78 -16.63 8.49 5.46
C ARG A 78 -16.63 8.94 6.91
N ALA A 79 -17.44 9.93 7.22
CA ALA A 79 -17.72 10.32 8.60
C ALA A 79 -18.44 9.15 9.31
N ASP A 80 -17.66 8.24 9.89
CA ASP A 80 -18.21 7.09 10.62
C ASP A 80 -18.77 7.58 11.96
N ARG A 81 -20.11 7.56 12.06
CA ARG A 81 -20.83 7.93 13.29
C ARG A 81 -20.34 7.15 14.51
N LYS A 82 -19.93 5.90 14.34
CA LYS A 82 -19.41 5.06 15.43
C LYS A 82 -18.08 5.59 15.94
N THR A 83 -17.17 5.96 15.06
CA THR A 83 -15.87 6.57 15.42
C THR A 83 -16.05 7.88 16.17
N ILE A 84 -16.93 8.76 15.67
CA ILE A 84 -17.24 10.04 16.32
C ILE A 84 -17.84 9.81 17.70
N ARG A 85 -18.80 8.92 17.84
CA ARG A 85 -19.43 8.57 19.12
C ARG A 85 -18.41 8.03 20.12
N THR A 86 -17.56 7.09 19.72
CA THR A 86 -16.50 6.54 20.56
C THR A 86 -15.52 7.62 21.03
N ALA A 87 -15.14 8.55 20.13
CA ALA A 87 -14.27 9.67 20.49
C ALA A 87 -14.93 10.59 21.54
N ILE A 88 -16.19 10.95 21.35
CA ILE A 88 -16.94 11.80 22.29
C ILE A 88 -17.08 11.13 23.66
N GLU A 89 -17.44 9.84 23.70
CA GLU A 89 -17.57 9.08 24.95
C GLU A 89 -16.24 9.05 25.73
N ARG A 90 -15.13 8.81 25.05
CA ARG A 90 -13.78 8.80 25.67
C ARG A 90 -13.38 10.19 26.18
N LEU A 91 -13.60 11.25 25.40
CA LEU A 91 -13.30 12.63 25.78
C LEU A 91 -14.11 13.08 26.99
N LYS A 92 -15.43 12.80 27.02
CA LYS A 92 -16.30 13.08 28.17
C LYS A 92 -15.91 12.27 29.41
N GLY A 93 -15.36 11.07 29.22
CA GLY A 93 -14.78 10.25 30.28
C GLY A 93 -13.40 10.74 30.75
N GLY A 94 -12.97 11.93 30.35
CA GLY A 94 -11.71 12.54 30.78
C GLY A 94 -10.47 11.99 30.08
N ARG A 95 -10.59 11.22 28.98
CA ARG A 95 -9.44 10.67 28.25
C ARG A 95 -8.87 11.67 27.25
N VAL A 96 -7.62 11.47 26.84
CA VAL A 96 -6.95 12.27 25.81
C VAL A 96 -7.07 11.55 24.48
N ILE A 97 -7.57 12.23 23.46
CA ILE A 97 -7.59 11.70 22.09
C ILE A 97 -6.56 12.43 21.26
N GLY A 98 -5.68 11.64 20.59
CA GLY A 98 -4.71 12.14 19.63
C GLY A 98 -5.20 12.01 18.20
N LEU A 99 -5.05 13.07 17.43
CA LEU A 99 -5.32 13.08 15.99
C LEU A 99 -4.32 13.96 15.23
N PHE A 100 -4.24 13.72 13.93
CA PHE A 100 -3.43 14.50 13.00
C PHE A 100 -4.34 15.26 12.03
N PRO A 101 -4.52 16.60 12.20
CA PRO A 101 -5.45 17.40 11.37
C PRO A 101 -5.08 17.43 9.89
N GLU A 102 -3.86 17.05 9.53
CA GLU A 102 -3.42 16.89 8.13
C GLU A 102 -4.05 15.69 7.44
N GLY A 103 -4.60 14.76 8.22
CA GLY A 103 -5.18 13.52 7.69
C GLY A 103 -4.17 12.53 7.11
N GLY A 104 -2.87 12.70 7.32
CA GLY A 104 -1.78 11.84 6.89
C GLY A 104 -0.44 12.54 6.98
N ILE A 105 0.65 11.80 6.74
CA ILE A 105 1.99 12.37 6.69
C ILE A 105 2.05 13.40 5.55
N ARG A 106 2.47 14.64 5.88
CA ARG A 106 2.58 15.77 4.97
C ARG A 106 3.95 16.43 5.07
N ASP A 107 4.39 17.03 3.96
CA ASP A 107 5.67 17.70 3.83
C ASP A 107 5.56 18.91 2.90
N GLY A 108 6.47 19.87 3.02
CA GLY A 108 6.53 21.07 2.22
C GLY A 108 5.20 21.85 2.22
N ALA A 109 4.83 22.47 1.12
CA ALA A 109 3.61 23.28 0.98
C ALA A 109 2.29 22.58 1.32
N ARG A 110 2.31 21.27 1.55
CA ARG A 110 1.15 20.49 1.98
C ARG A 110 1.08 20.28 3.49
N SER A 111 2.07 20.76 4.24
CA SER A 111 2.13 20.67 5.70
C SER A 111 1.43 21.86 6.35
N LEU A 112 0.78 21.61 7.48
CA LEU A 112 0.24 22.67 8.35
C LEU A 112 1.31 23.67 8.81
N LEU A 113 2.54 23.20 8.95
CA LEU A 113 3.67 24.03 9.36
C LEU A 113 4.01 25.08 8.31
N GLU A 114 3.71 24.84 7.05
CA GLU A 114 3.89 25.75 5.90
C GLU A 114 2.56 26.42 5.47
N GLY A 115 1.54 26.39 6.33
CA GLY A 115 0.27 27.09 6.11
C GLY A 115 -0.79 26.32 5.31
N ALA A 116 -0.64 25.02 5.08
CA ALA A 116 -1.68 24.23 4.45
C ALA A 116 -2.95 24.20 5.29
N PRO A 117 -4.16 24.14 4.66
CA PRO A 117 -5.42 24.15 5.40
C PRO A 117 -5.63 22.90 6.25
N LEU A 118 -6.23 23.08 7.42
CA LEU A 118 -6.66 22.03 8.32
C LEU A 118 -7.84 21.25 7.76
N ARG A 119 -7.91 19.96 8.04
CA ARG A 119 -9.13 19.19 7.85
C ARG A 119 -10.13 19.49 8.99
N PRO A 120 -11.43 19.65 8.69
CA PRO A 120 -12.43 20.11 9.68
C PRO A 120 -12.77 19.10 10.78
N GLY A 121 -12.13 17.92 10.82
CA GLY A 121 -12.42 16.87 11.80
C GLY A 121 -12.08 17.25 13.24
N ALA A 122 -10.97 17.98 13.46
CA ALA A 122 -10.53 18.40 14.79
C ALA A 122 -11.50 19.43 15.39
N SER A 123 -11.83 20.49 14.65
CA SER A 123 -12.75 21.55 15.07
C SER A 123 -14.16 21.01 15.31
N THR A 124 -14.63 20.13 14.44
CA THR A 124 -15.94 19.47 14.57
C THR A 124 -16.02 18.60 15.83
N LEU A 125 -14.99 17.79 16.11
CA LEU A 125 -14.99 16.90 17.26
C LEU A 125 -14.91 17.69 18.58
N ALA A 126 -14.08 18.74 18.63
CA ALA A 126 -13.96 19.62 19.79
C ALA A 126 -15.28 20.34 20.09
N HIS A 127 -15.96 20.86 19.06
CA HIS A 127 -17.27 21.49 19.18
C HIS A 127 -18.32 20.52 19.77
N ILE A 128 -18.47 19.32 19.19
CA ILE A 128 -19.48 18.36 19.65
C ILE A 128 -19.19 17.86 21.07
N ALA A 129 -17.93 17.61 21.39
CA ALA A 129 -17.53 17.12 22.70
C ALA A 129 -17.44 18.24 23.77
N ARG A 130 -17.43 19.51 23.38
CA ARG A 130 -17.25 20.71 24.23
C ARG A 130 -15.96 20.65 25.05
N ILE A 131 -14.85 20.35 24.39
CA ILE A 131 -13.55 20.17 25.03
C ILE A 131 -12.48 21.04 24.36
N PRO A 132 -11.37 21.36 25.09
CA PRO A 132 -10.26 22.12 24.52
C PRO A 132 -9.44 21.28 23.54
N ILE A 133 -8.78 21.97 22.60
CA ILE A 133 -7.75 21.39 21.71
C ILE A 133 -6.37 21.82 22.20
N LEU A 134 -5.47 20.86 22.34
CA LEU A 134 -4.06 21.10 22.63
C LEU A 134 -3.25 20.97 21.34
N PRO A 135 -2.71 22.07 20.78
CA PRO A 135 -1.83 22.00 19.62
C PRO A 135 -0.46 21.43 20.01
N CYS A 136 0.10 20.59 19.14
CA CYS A 136 1.40 19.96 19.31
C CYS A 136 2.18 19.97 17.99
N VAL A 137 3.42 20.43 18.03
CA VAL A 137 4.35 20.34 16.87
C VAL A 137 5.45 19.36 17.20
N ILE A 138 5.72 18.44 16.25
CA ILE A 138 6.84 17.49 16.29
C ILE A 138 7.73 17.67 15.07
N LEU A 139 9.06 17.73 15.28
CA LEU A 139 10.08 17.86 14.24
C LEU A 139 11.17 16.80 14.41
N GLY A 140 11.78 16.36 13.32
CA GLY A 140 12.94 15.46 13.31
C GLY A 140 12.62 13.96 13.42
N SER A 141 11.37 13.57 13.63
CA SER A 141 10.97 12.14 13.71
C SER A 141 11.05 11.41 12.36
N ASP A 142 10.92 12.11 11.24
CA ASP A 142 11.12 11.61 9.88
C ASP A 142 12.55 11.10 9.64
N ARG A 143 13.53 11.62 10.36
CA ARG A 143 14.93 11.18 10.28
C ARG A 143 15.14 9.77 10.79
N LEU A 144 14.25 9.26 11.64
CA LEU A 144 14.28 7.88 12.13
C LEU A 144 14.02 6.84 11.04
N TYR A 145 13.56 7.24 9.84
CA TYR A 145 13.52 6.33 8.69
C TYR A 145 14.91 5.97 8.15
N SER A 146 15.94 6.75 8.49
CA SER A 146 17.32 6.44 8.09
C SER A 146 17.91 5.35 8.98
N LYS A 147 18.38 4.24 8.36
CA LYS A 147 19.04 3.12 9.07
C LYS A 147 20.24 3.54 9.91
N LYS A 148 20.97 4.58 9.49
CA LYS A 148 22.14 5.12 10.19
C LYS A 148 21.78 5.75 11.53
N ARG A 149 20.51 6.11 11.76
CA ARG A 149 20.03 6.76 12.98
C ARG A 149 19.64 5.78 14.10
N TRP A 150 19.55 4.49 13.78
CA TRP A 150 19.29 3.41 14.76
C TRP A 150 20.57 2.79 15.35
N LEU A 151 21.74 3.32 14.99
CA LEU A 151 22.99 2.90 15.61
C LEU A 151 23.03 3.39 17.05
N PRO A 152 23.41 2.54 18.05
CA PRO A 152 23.61 2.96 19.43
C PRO A 152 24.66 4.08 19.47
N LEU A 153 24.48 5.07 20.35
CA LEU A 153 25.28 6.27 20.53
C LEU A 153 25.01 7.46 19.58
N ARG A 154 24.22 7.30 18.51
CA ARG A 154 23.81 8.43 17.64
C ARG A 154 22.34 8.77 17.86
N ARG A 155 22.01 9.39 19.00
CA ARG A 155 20.64 9.80 19.30
C ARG A 155 20.19 10.90 18.34
N THR A 156 19.12 10.61 17.57
CA THR A 156 18.51 11.59 16.66
C THR A 156 17.80 12.67 17.48
N PRO A 157 18.11 13.95 17.28
CA PRO A 157 17.39 15.03 17.95
C PRO A 157 15.96 15.11 17.38
N ILE A 158 15.00 15.19 18.31
CA ILE A 158 13.57 15.36 18.02
C ILE A 158 13.08 16.48 18.92
N TRP A 159 12.29 17.37 18.36
CA TRP A 159 11.76 18.52 19.09
C TRP A 159 10.23 18.41 19.12
N ILE A 160 9.65 18.63 20.29
CA ILE A 160 8.21 18.64 20.51
C ILE A 160 7.85 19.91 21.26
N ALA A 161 6.83 20.62 20.77
CA ALA A 161 6.26 21.76 21.48
C ALA A 161 4.76 21.55 21.68
N PHE A 162 4.28 21.81 22.89
CA PHE A 162 2.86 21.84 23.24
C PHE A 162 2.46 23.29 23.46
N GLY A 163 1.51 23.79 22.68
CA GLY A 163 1.01 25.15 22.79
C GLY A 163 -0.01 25.31 23.92
N ASN A 164 -0.55 26.51 24.02
CA ASN A 164 -1.66 26.77 24.93
C ASN A 164 -2.94 26.09 24.42
N PRO A 165 -3.74 25.48 25.29
CA PRO A 165 -5.00 24.88 24.90
C PRO A 165 -5.99 25.91 24.37
N ILE A 166 -6.54 25.63 23.20
CA ILE A 166 -7.62 26.42 22.59
C ILE A 166 -8.94 26.00 23.23
N PRO A 167 -9.66 26.91 23.93
CA PRO A 167 -10.88 26.56 24.63
C PRO A 167 -12.05 26.31 23.66
N HIS A 168 -13.12 25.72 24.18
CA HIS A 168 -14.42 25.68 23.52
C HIS A 168 -15.10 27.06 23.64
N PHE A 169 -15.63 27.58 22.54
CA PHE A 169 -16.27 28.88 22.48
C PHE A 169 -17.81 28.73 22.53
N SER A 170 -18.35 28.57 23.73
CA SER A 170 -19.78 28.25 23.94
C SER A 170 -20.79 29.34 23.52
N LYS A 171 -20.29 30.54 23.25
CA LYS A 171 -21.17 31.71 22.87
C LYS A 171 -21.28 31.96 21.38
N LEU A 172 -20.55 31.17 20.53
CA LEU A 172 -20.52 31.33 19.08
C LEU A 172 -21.47 30.35 18.40
N GLU A 173 -21.99 30.72 17.26
CA GLU A 173 -22.68 29.83 16.36
C GLU A 173 -21.73 28.73 15.86
N LYS A 174 -22.27 27.57 15.55
CA LYS A 174 -21.49 26.38 15.18
C LYS A 174 -20.48 26.61 14.04
N SER A 175 -20.87 27.37 13.03
CA SER A 175 -20.03 27.71 11.89
C SER A 175 -18.89 28.66 12.28
N GLU A 176 -19.19 29.65 13.06
CA GLU A 176 -18.25 30.68 13.55
C GLU A 176 -17.25 30.09 14.52
N GLU A 177 -17.71 29.26 15.45
CA GLU A 177 -16.85 28.57 16.40
C GLU A 177 -15.84 27.69 15.67
N ARG A 178 -16.30 26.91 14.70
CA ARG A 178 -15.39 26.04 13.93
C ARG A 178 -14.37 26.85 13.15
N ALA A 179 -14.77 27.90 12.47
CA ALA A 179 -13.86 28.77 11.73
C ALA A 179 -12.82 29.41 12.67
N ARG A 180 -13.25 29.87 13.85
CA ARG A 180 -12.37 30.45 14.86
C ARG A 180 -11.37 29.42 15.40
N VAL A 181 -11.83 28.21 15.76
CA VAL A 181 -10.97 27.12 16.24
C VAL A 181 -9.95 26.73 15.17
N GLU A 182 -10.36 26.64 13.91
CA GLU A 182 -9.46 26.32 12.80
C GLU A 182 -8.40 27.42 12.60
N HIS A 183 -8.80 28.68 12.69
CA HIS A 183 -7.89 29.82 12.60
C HIS A 183 -6.88 29.82 13.77
N GLU A 184 -7.35 29.71 15.01
CA GLU A 184 -6.49 29.68 16.20
C GLU A 184 -5.55 28.47 16.20
N LEU A 185 -6.03 27.30 15.77
CA LEU A 185 -5.24 26.10 15.67
C LEU A 185 -4.14 26.23 14.60
N SER A 186 -4.46 26.81 13.44
CA SER A 186 -3.48 27.06 12.37
C SER A 186 -2.40 28.05 12.84
N ALA A 187 -2.80 29.13 13.48
CA ALA A 187 -1.87 30.12 14.06
C ALA A 187 -0.98 29.48 15.14
N ALA A 188 -1.56 28.64 16.02
CA ALA A 188 -0.80 27.93 17.05
C ALA A 188 0.26 26.99 16.45
N PHE A 189 -0.03 26.26 15.37
CA PHE A 189 0.96 25.43 14.68
C PHE A 189 2.13 26.24 14.14
N GLN A 190 1.85 27.38 13.48
CA GLN A 190 2.88 28.24 12.91
C GLN A 190 3.73 28.89 13.99
N ASN A 191 3.11 29.35 15.09
CA ASN A 191 3.82 29.94 16.23
C ASN A 191 4.74 28.92 16.92
N LEU A 192 4.25 27.70 17.19
CA LEU A 192 5.04 26.63 17.80
C LEU A 192 6.19 26.20 16.88
N TYR A 193 5.95 26.17 15.58
CA TYR A 193 7.00 25.85 14.61
C TYR A 193 8.10 26.92 14.62
N SER A 194 7.73 28.18 14.58
CA SER A 194 8.66 29.32 14.66
C SER A 194 9.40 29.34 16.01
N GLU A 195 8.72 29.06 17.13
CA GLU A 195 9.34 28.97 18.45
C GLU A 195 10.41 27.86 18.49
N LEU A 196 10.10 26.65 17.96
CA LEU A 196 11.10 25.59 17.91
C LEU A 196 12.29 25.96 17.04
N GLN A 197 12.07 26.56 15.87
CA GLN A 197 13.14 27.02 15.01
C GLN A 197 14.08 28.02 15.71
N HIS A 198 13.50 29.01 16.36
CA HIS A 198 14.24 30.08 17.04
C HIS A 198 14.97 29.56 18.28
N ARG A 199 14.27 28.83 19.15
CA ARG A 199 14.76 28.34 20.42
C ARG A 199 15.93 27.36 20.29
N PHE A 200 15.87 26.49 19.28
CA PHE A 200 16.87 25.46 19.03
C PHE A 200 17.80 25.79 17.86
N ARG A 201 17.68 27.00 17.26
CA ARG A 201 18.46 27.44 16.10
C ARG A 201 18.47 26.39 14.98
N LEU A 202 17.29 25.88 14.65
CA LEU A 202 17.16 24.81 13.66
C LEU A 202 17.55 25.30 12.28
N THR A 203 18.41 24.54 11.62
CA THR A 203 18.83 24.82 10.23
C THR A 203 17.87 24.16 9.24
N THR A 204 17.96 24.49 7.97
CA THR A 204 17.18 23.83 6.90
C THR A 204 17.35 22.31 6.91
N ASP A 205 18.51 21.79 7.35
CA ASP A 205 18.75 20.35 7.53
C ASP A 205 18.01 19.75 8.74
N ASP A 206 17.55 20.58 9.65
CA ASP A 206 16.81 20.19 10.87
C ASP A 206 15.29 20.20 10.67
N LEU A 207 14.81 20.82 9.61
CA LEU A 207 13.40 20.93 9.29
C LEU A 207 12.92 19.73 8.46
N PRO A 208 11.60 19.40 8.46
CA PRO A 208 11.05 18.43 7.56
C PRO A 208 11.35 18.82 6.12
N HIS A 209 12.17 18.03 5.44
CA HIS A 209 12.51 18.32 4.05
C HIS A 209 11.27 18.16 3.18
N PRO A 210 10.96 19.17 2.30
CA PRO A 210 10.12 18.91 1.15
C PRO A 210 10.73 17.75 0.35
N PRO A 211 9.94 16.93 -0.37
CA PRO A 211 10.49 15.94 -1.27
C PRO A 211 11.46 16.70 -2.17
N ARG A 212 12.75 16.37 -2.05
CA ARG A 212 13.81 17.10 -2.76
C ARG A 212 13.47 17.14 -4.23
N GLU A 213 12.92 18.25 -4.69
CA GLU A 213 13.19 18.73 -6.03
C GLU A 213 14.70 18.94 -6.08
N ARG A 214 15.40 18.11 -6.82
CA ARG A 214 16.83 18.27 -7.07
C ARG A 214 17.01 19.46 -7.98
N VAL A 215 16.96 20.67 -7.42
CA VAL A 215 17.50 21.86 -8.08
C VAL A 215 19.01 21.65 -8.17
N GLY A 216 19.48 21.49 -9.40
CA GLY A 216 20.77 21.84 -9.95
C GLY A 216 22.02 21.72 -9.06
N VAL A 217 22.40 20.52 -8.60
CA VAL A 217 23.81 20.23 -8.33
C VAL A 217 24.39 19.70 -9.63
N ARG A 218 25.36 20.46 -10.20
CA ARG A 218 26.14 20.09 -11.38
C ARG A 218 26.41 18.60 -11.40
N ARG A 219 25.92 17.95 -12.46
CA ARG A 219 26.24 16.58 -12.82
C ARG A 219 27.76 16.40 -12.81
N ARG A 220 28.34 15.88 -11.74
CA ARG A 220 29.35 14.85 -11.94
C ARG A 220 28.55 13.61 -12.30
N VAL A 221 28.57 13.28 -13.56
CA VAL A 221 28.16 11.99 -14.09
C VAL A 221 29.14 10.96 -13.50
N CYS A 222 28.88 10.55 -12.27
CA CYS A 222 29.32 9.22 -11.84
C CYS A 222 28.33 8.27 -12.48
N ALA A 223 28.70 7.70 -13.60
CA ALA A 223 28.13 6.46 -14.10
C ALA A 223 28.16 5.45 -12.93
N PHE A 224 27.04 5.38 -12.21
CA PHE A 224 26.81 4.31 -11.23
C PHE A 224 26.52 3.05 -12.05
N LYS A 225 27.58 2.49 -12.65
CA LYS A 225 27.57 1.06 -12.98
C LYS A 225 27.20 0.36 -11.68
N SER A 226 26.03 -0.24 -11.64
CA SER A 226 25.62 -1.14 -10.58
C SER A 226 26.62 -2.30 -10.55
N ARG A 227 27.69 -2.13 -9.79
CA ARG A 227 28.50 -3.26 -9.38
C ARG A 227 27.58 -4.12 -8.50
N PRO A 228 27.37 -5.39 -8.84
CA PRO A 228 26.80 -6.33 -7.90
C PRO A 228 27.64 -6.23 -6.63
N ALA A 229 26.99 -5.99 -5.48
CA ALA A 229 27.69 -6.02 -4.20
C ALA A 229 28.35 -7.39 -4.12
N ALA A 230 29.67 -7.43 -3.94
CA ALA A 230 30.41 -8.68 -3.87
C ALA A 230 29.71 -9.59 -2.87
N ALA A 231 29.30 -10.78 -3.32
CA ALA A 231 28.69 -11.80 -2.48
C ALA A 231 29.62 -12.05 -1.29
N GLY A 232 29.18 -11.64 -0.08
CA GLY A 232 29.98 -11.82 1.15
C GLY A 232 30.23 -10.57 1.98
N SER A 233 29.88 -9.34 1.52
CA SER A 233 30.06 -8.16 2.35
C SER A 233 29.16 -8.20 3.61
N PRO A 234 29.60 -7.69 4.79
CA PRO A 234 28.77 -7.64 6.01
C PRO A 234 27.42 -6.95 5.79
N GLN A 235 27.36 -5.97 4.90
CA GLN A 235 26.10 -5.28 4.53
C GLN A 235 25.14 -6.16 3.74
N SER A 236 25.63 -7.05 2.88
CA SER A 236 24.80 -8.01 2.14
C SER A 236 24.19 -9.06 3.07
N LYS A 237 24.97 -9.57 4.03
CA LYS A 237 24.52 -10.54 5.05
C LYS A 237 23.40 -9.98 5.93
N ILE A 238 23.52 -8.74 6.40
CA ILE A 238 22.49 -8.08 7.21
C ILE A 238 21.22 -7.82 6.39
N THR A 239 21.36 -7.43 5.14
CA THR A 239 20.22 -7.19 4.24
C THR A 239 19.48 -8.50 3.97
N ARG A 240 20.20 -9.59 3.69
CA ARG A 240 19.64 -10.94 3.52
C ARG A 240 18.91 -11.40 4.78
N LEU A 241 19.55 -11.33 5.96
CA LEU A 241 18.93 -11.76 7.23
C LEU A 241 17.61 -11.02 7.50
N ARG A 242 17.58 -9.70 7.29
CA ARG A 242 16.36 -8.90 7.47
C ARG A 242 15.28 -9.24 6.47
N ALA A 243 15.62 -9.40 5.20
CA ALA A 243 14.69 -9.79 4.16
C ALA A 243 14.06 -11.15 4.49
N THR A 244 14.89 -12.15 4.81
CA THR A 244 14.45 -13.49 5.20
C THR A 244 13.54 -13.47 6.46
N ALA A 245 13.88 -12.67 7.47
CA ALA A 245 13.07 -12.54 8.69
C ALA A 245 11.68 -11.92 8.40
N ILE A 246 11.63 -10.86 7.58
CA ILE A 246 10.36 -10.22 7.17
C ILE A 246 9.51 -11.20 6.36
N ASP A 247 10.09 -11.83 5.34
CA ASP A 247 9.38 -12.77 4.48
C ASP A 247 8.86 -13.98 5.30
N SER A 248 9.67 -14.51 6.23
CA SER A 248 9.27 -15.61 7.11
C SER A 248 8.11 -15.23 8.03
N LEU A 249 8.14 -14.02 8.63
CA LEU A 249 7.05 -13.51 9.46
C LEU A 249 5.75 -13.35 8.67
N MET A 250 5.87 -12.80 7.46
CA MET A 250 4.70 -12.62 6.57
C MET A 250 4.12 -13.95 6.11
N CYS A 251 4.97 -14.93 5.76
CA CYS A 251 4.52 -16.30 5.44
C CYS A 251 3.80 -16.96 6.62
N ALA A 252 4.30 -16.80 7.84
CA ALA A 252 3.65 -17.30 9.04
C ALA A 252 2.27 -16.65 9.25
N SER A 253 2.19 -15.33 9.06
CA SER A 253 0.93 -14.57 9.17
C SER A 253 -0.10 -15.02 8.12
N MET A 254 0.31 -15.24 6.88
CA MET A 254 -0.56 -15.75 5.81
C MET A 254 -1.14 -17.13 6.16
N ASN A 255 -0.29 -18.07 6.62
CA ASN A 255 -0.75 -19.40 7.03
C ASN A 255 -1.72 -19.33 8.22
N LEU A 256 -1.48 -18.45 9.19
CA LEU A 256 -2.37 -18.24 10.33
C LEU A 256 -3.75 -17.71 9.90
N LEU A 257 -3.78 -16.74 8.99
CA LEU A 257 -5.03 -16.17 8.45
C LEU A 257 -5.85 -17.25 7.74
N GLN A 258 -5.23 -18.02 6.86
CA GLN A 258 -5.90 -19.10 6.13
C GLN A 258 -6.44 -20.18 7.08
N SER A 259 -5.73 -20.50 8.18
CA SER A 259 -6.18 -21.49 9.17
C SER A 259 -7.38 -21.02 9.98
N ARG A 260 -7.52 -19.70 10.20
CA ARG A 260 -8.58 -19.13 11.03
C ARG A 260 -9.98 -19.28 10.44
N HIS A 261 -10.12 -19.20 9.12
CA HIS A 261 -11.40 -19.24 8.42
C HIS A 261 -11.71 -20.62 7.81
N HIS A 262 -10.93 -21.65 8.16
CA HIS A 262 -11.16 -23.02 7.67
C HIS A 262 -11.37 -23.08 6.15
N LEU A 263 -10.53 -22.39 5.38
CA LEU A 263 -10.62 -22.38 3.92
C LEU A 263 -10.08 -23.70 3.36
N HIS A 264 -10.92 -24.73 3.39
CA HIS A 264 -10.56 -26.08 2.96
C HIS A 264 -10.36 -26.19 1.45
N ALA A 265 -9.63 -27.21 1.05
CA ALA A 265 -9.58 -27.64 -0.34
C ALA A 265 -10.93 -28.22 -0.79
N ARG A 266 -11.21 -28.11 -2.07
CA ARG A 266 -12.30 -28.87 -2.70
C ARG A 266 -12.00 -30.37 -2.67
N SER A 267 -13.01 -31.18 -2.92
CA SER A 267 -12.81 -32.62 -3.08
C SER A 267 -11.92 -32.92 -4.30
N ARG A 268 -11.24 -34.08 -4.27
CA ARG A 268 -10.45 -34.55 -5.41
C ARG A 268 -11.32 -34.66 -6.68
N HIS A 269 -12.52 -35.14 -6.56
CA HIS A 269 -13.46 -35.32 -7.68
C HIS A 269 -13.82 -33.96 -8.33
N GLU A 270 -14.12 -32.91 -7.54
CA GLU A 270 -14.38 -31.57 -8.08
C GLU A 270 -13.15 -31.04 -8.80
N MET A 271 -11.94 -31.24 -8.25
CA MET A 271 -10.71 -30.79 -8.88
C MET A 271 -10.43 -31.54 -10.19
N GLU A 272 -10.63 -32.88 -10.23
CA GLU A 272 -10.50 -33.70 -11.44
C GLU A 272 -11.47 -33.25 -12.54
N ASN A 273 -12.71 -33.01 -12.19
CA ASN A 273 -13.71 -32.50 -13.14
C ASN A 273 -13.30 -31.14 -13.70
N TYR A 274 -12.85 -30.23 -12.86
CA TYR A 274 -12.43 -28.90 -13.27
C TYR A 274 -11.23 -28.97 -14.22
N VAL A 275 -10.16 -29.67 -13.86
CA VAL A 275 -8.96 -29.75 -14.70
C VAL A 275 -9.22 -30.47 -16.03
N THR A 276 -10.11 -31.48 -16.03
CA THR A 276 -10.50 -32.19 -17.26
C THR A 276 -11.20 -31.28 -18.27
N VAL A 277 -11.98 -30.31 -17.80
CA VAL A 277 -12.56 -29.26 -18.66
C VAL A 277 -11.47 -28.31 -19.13
N CYS A 278 -10.61 -27.87 -18.20
CA CYS A 278 -9.56 -26.90 -18.48
C CYS A 278 -8.47 -27.41 -19.47
N GLU A 279 -8.14 -28.70 -19.46
CA GLU A 279 -7.17 -29.32 -20.38
C GLU A 279 -7.53 -29.16 -21.86
N LYS A 280 -8.82 -28.99 -22.16
CA LYS A 280 -9.31 -28.80 -23.53
C LYS A 280 -9.25 -27.34 -23.98
N LEU A 281 -8.90 -26.43 -23.10
CA LEU A 281 -8.89 -24.99 -23.36
C LEU A 281 -7.45 -24.50 -23.65
N THR A 282 -7.34 -23.60 -24.62
CA THR A 282 -6.16 -22.78 -24.79
C THR A 282 -6.21 -21.59 -23.84
N ALA A 283 -5.09 -20.91 -23.60
CA ALA A 283 -5.07 -19.67 -22.82
C ALA A 283 -5.99 -18.60 -23.43
N GLU A 284 -6.03 -18.49 -24.77
CA GLU A 284 -6.90 -17.56 -25.47
C GLU A 284 -8.38 -17.80 -25.16
N ASN A 285 -8.83 -19.07 -25.20
CA ASN A 285 -10.22 -19.44 -24.90
C ASN A 285 -10.54 -19.32 -23.40
N PHE A 286 -9.60 -19.69 -22.54
CA PHE A 286 -9.79 -19.62 -21.09
C PHE A 286 -9.94 -18.17 -20.60
N TYR A 287 -9.18 -17.24 -21.20
CA TYR A 287 -9.21 -15.82 -20.88
C TYR A 287 -10.01 -14.99 -21.90
N ALA A 288 -10.87 -15.62 -22.70
CA ALA A 288 -11.70 -14.91 -23.66
C ALA A 288 -12.60 -13.87 -22.99
N VAL A 289 -12.65 -12.68 -23.57
CA VAL A 289 -13.55 -11.61 -23.11
C VAL A 289 -14.93 -11.86 -23.70
N PRO A 290 -15.98 -12.00 -22.87
CA PRO A 290 -17.34 -12.10 -23.38
C PRO A 290 -17.73 -10.85 -24.15
N ASN A 291 -18.41 -11.03 -25.28
CA ASN A 291 -18.97 -9.93 -26.04
C ASN A 291 -20.08 -9.24 -25.21
N ASN A 292 -20.16 -7.89 -25.28
CA ASN A 292 -21.22 -7.04 -24.72
C ASN A 292 -21.18 -6.73 -23.20
N VAL A 293 -20.03 -6.36 -22.66
CA VAL A 293 -20.02 -5.66 -21.38
C VAL A 293 -19.85 -4.17 -21.63
N GLU A 294 -20.92 -3.41 -21.48
CA GLU A 294 -20.86 -1.95 -21.50
C GLU A 294 -20.27 -1.46 -20.17
N ILE A 295 -19.09 -0.86 -20.25
CA ILE A 295 -18.44 -0.24 -19.10
C ILE A 295 -18.74 1.26 -19.14
N ALA A 296 -19.55 1.73 -18.19
CA ALA A 296 -19.81 3.15 -18.03
C ALA A 296 -18.53 3.86 -17.54
N ALA A 297 -17.81 4.46 -18.47
CA ALA A 297 -16.66 5.29 -18.15
C ALA A 297 -17.08 6.75 -17.94
N PRO A 298 -16.43 7.48 -17.02
CA PRO A 298 -16.77 8.87 -16.73
C PRO A 298 -16.60 9.76 -17.97
N VAL A 299 -17.51 10.71 -18.14
CA VAL A 299 -17.51 11.63 -19.29
C VAL A 299 -16.41 12.69 -19.16
N ASP A 300 -16.12 13.15 -17.94
CA ASP A 300 -15.09 14.16 -17.69
C ASP A 300 -13.71 13.48 -17.49
N THR A 301 -12.80 13.76 -18.42
CA THR A 301 -11.43 13.24 -18.44
C THR A 301 -10.46 14.01 -17.57
N ARG A 302 -10.88 15.07 -16.89
CA ARG A 302 -9.99 15.95 -16.10
C ARG A 302 -9.92 15.55 -14.63
N LEU A 303 -10.88 14.76 -14.16
CA LEU A 303 -10.98 14.35 -12.77
C LEU A 303 -10.68 12.87 -12.58
N SER A 304 -10.02 12.53 -11.47
CA SER A 304 -9.89 11.13 -11.07
C SER A 304 -11.27 10.54 -10.83
N ALA A 305 -11.52 9.38 -11.41
CA ALA A 305 -12.82 8.73 -11.36
C ALA A 305 -12.70 7.24 -11.01
N THR A 306 -13.79 6.68 -10.53
CA THR A 306 -13.91 5.24 -10.35
C THR A 306 -14.77 4.67 -11.47
N ILE A 307 -14.22 3.69 -12.18
CA ILE A 307 -14.90 2.91 -13.22
C ILE A 307 -15.39 1.61 -12.56
N THR A 308 -16.65 1.26 -12.73
CA THR A 308 -17.24 0.01 -12.22
C THR A 308 -18.07 -0.68 -13.30
N TRP A 309 -17.99 -2.01 -13.32
CA TRP A 309 -18.79 -2.82 -14.25
C TRP A 309 -19.10 -4.22 -13.69
N PRO A 310 -20.15 -4.90 -14.17
CA PRO A 310 -20.40 -6.28 -13.79
C PRO A 310 -19.23 -7.17 -14.20
N SER A 311 -18.75 -8.00 -13.29
CA SER A 311 -17.77 -9.01 -13.64
C SER A 311 -18.39 -10.10 -14.50
N PRO A 312 -17.72 -10.58 -15.55
CA PRO A 312 -18.24 -11.69 -16.36
C PRO A 312 -18.18 -13.03 -15.63
N ILE A 313 -17.45 -13.11 -14.53
CA ILE A 313 -17.36 -14.29 -13.69
C ILE A 313 -18.14 -14.05 -12.40
N ASN A 314 -19.25 -14.75 -12.25
CA ASN A 314 -20.08 -14.71 -11.05
C ASN A 314 -19.53 -15.65 -9.99
N THR A 315 -19.40 -15.13 -8.79
CA THR A 315 -18.99 -15.88 -7.61
C THR A 315 -20.08 -15.85 -6.55
N ASN A 316 -20.01 -16.74 -5.56
CA ASN A 316 -20.93 -16.74 -4.41
C ASN A 316 -20.76 -15.50 -3.50
N PHE A 317 -19.92 -14.56 -3.89
CA PHE A 317 -19.61 -13.34 -3.15
C PHE A 317 -20.03 -12.11 -3.96
N PRO A 318 -21.24 -11.54 -3.72
CA PRO A 318 -21.75 -10.41 -4.50
C PRO A 318 -20.79 -9.21 -4.58
N ALA A 319 -20.03 -8.93 -3.50
CA ALA A 319 -19.04 -7.86 -3.49
C ALA A 319 -17.91 -8.07 -4.52
N ASN A 320 -17.60 -9.34 -4.87
CA ASN A 320 -16.58 -9.68 -5.85
C ASN A 320 -17.10 -9.62 -7.30
N ASN A 321 -18.41 -9.63 -7.50
CA ASN A 321 -19.03 -9.69 -8.83
C ASN A 321 -19.15 -8.30 -9.51
N THR A 322 -18.63 -7.25 -8.86
CA THR A 322 -18.49 -5.92 -9.46
C THR A 322 -17.00 -5.60 -9.63
N ALA A 323 -16.55 -5.55 -10.86
CA ALA A 323 -15.20 -5.12 -11.20
C ALA A 323 -15.05 -3.61 -10.99
N ARG A 324 -13.85 -3.16 -10.65
CA ARG A 324 -13.57 -1.76 -10.35
C ARG A 324 -12.15 -1.36 -10.69
N ALA A 325 -11.99 -0.15 -11.22
CA ALA A 325 -10.69 0.51 -11.38
C ALA A 325 -10.80 1.98 -10.97
N ASP A 326 -9.77 2.48 -10.28
CA ASP A 326 -9.63 3.92 -10.03
C ASP A 326 -8.77 4.50 -11.16
N PHE A 327 -9.37 5.38 -11.97
CA PHE A 327 -8.74 6.04 -13.11
C PHE A 327 -8.15 7.38 -12.69
N PHE A 328 -6.88 7.59 -13.02
CA PHE A 328 -6.12 8.81 -12.76
C PHE A 328 -5.67 9.40 -14.11
N PRO A 329 -6.40 10.38 -14.66
CA PRO A 329 -6.07 10.97 -15.94
C PRO A 329 -4.85 11.87 -15.88
N CYS A 330 -4.09 11.92 -16.99
CA CYS A 330 -3.15 12.98 -17.26
C CYS A 330 -3.79 14.09 -18.10
N ALA A 331 -3.06 15.18 -18.34
CA ALA A 331 -3.56 16.32 -19.10
C ALA A 331 -3.99 16.01 -20.57
N ARG A 332 -3.49 14.89 -21.14
CA ARG A 332 -3.78 14.46 -22.51
C ARG A 332 -5.14 13.75 -22.66
N GLY A 333 -5.84 13.46 -21.56
CA GLY A 333 -7.15 12.78 -21.57
C GLY A 333 -7.09 11.32 -22.03
N TRP A 334 -8.19 10.81 -22.59
CA TRP A 334 -8.35 9.39 -22.95
C TRP A 334 -7.34 8.87 -23.96
N ARG A 335 -6.86 9.72 -24.87
CA ARG A 335 -5.88 9.33 -25.91
C ARG A 335 -4.46 9.13 -25.37
N ALA A 336 -4.22 9.46 -24.12
CA ALA A 336 -2.92 9.22 -23.54
C ALA A 336 -2.70 7.71 -23.31
N PRO A 337 -1.45 7.22 -23.42
CA PRO A 337 -1.13 5.85 -23.04
C PRO A 337 -1.53 5.61 -21.59
N THR A 338 -1.97 4.40 -21.30
CA THR A 338 -2.51 4.06 -19.96
C THR A 338 -1.75 2.91 -19.33
N VAL A 339 -1.30 3.09 -18.08
CA VAL A 339 -0.71 2.01 -17.28
C VAL A 339 -1.75 1.34 -16.39
N LEU A 340 -1.88 0.01 -16.50
CA LEU A 340 -2.63 -0.82 -15.57
C LEU A 340 -1.76 -1.15 -14.36
N MET A 341 -2.15 -0.69 -13.18
CA MET A 341 -1.45 -0.97 -11.92
C MET A 341 -2.14 -2.12 -11.19
N LEU A 342 -1.50 -3.29 -11.19
CA LEU A 342 -1.98 -4.53 -10.59
C LEU A 342 -1.25 -4.75 -9.26
N HIS A 343 -2.01 -4.71 -8.17
CA HIS A 343 -1.44 -4.70 -6.82
C HIS A 343 -1.07 -6.09 -6.28
N ALA A 344 -0.27 -6.12 -5.21
CA ALA A 344 0.11 -7.34 -4.51
C ALA A 344 -1.07 -7.96 -3.73
N LEU A 345 -0.97 -9.27 -3.42
CA LEU A 345 -1.86 -9.97 -2.50
C LEU A 345 -1.87 -9.24 -1.15
N MET A 346 -3.06 -9.11 -0.54
CA MET A 346 -3.24 -8.46 0.77
C MET A 346 -2.65 -7.05 0.88
N SER A 347 -2.54 -6.33 -0.23
CA SER A 347 -2.01 -4.97 -0.25
C SER A 347 -2.78 -4.06 0.69
N ALA A 348 -2.09 -3.48 1.67
CA ALA A 348 -2.71 -2.78 2.80
C ALA A 348 -3.37 -1.45 2.43
N SER A 349 -2.90 -0.79 1.38
CA SER A 349 -3.33 0.57 1.01
C SER A 349 -3.02 0.89 -0.44
N HIS A 350 -3.95 1.59 -1.09
CA HIS A 350 -3.76 2.14 -2.43
C HIS A 350 -2.97 3.46 -2.45
N ILE A 351 -2.63 4.04 -1.29
CA ILE A 351 -1.93 5.35 -1.20
C ILE A 351 -0.60 5.34 -1.96
N GLY A 352 0.16 4.26 -1.84
CA GLY A 352 1.40 4.10 -2.61
C GLY A 352 1.16 4.15 -4.11
N TYR A 353 0.14 3.46 -4.59
CA TYR A 353 -0.22 3.42 -6.01
C TYR A 353 -0.71 4.77 -6.53
N ARG A 354 -1.44 5.57 -5.74
CA ARG A 354 -1.81 6.96 -6.12
C ARG A 354 -0.57 7.84 -6.35
N ARG A 355 0.50 7.67 -5.56
CA ARG A 355 1.76 8.41 -5.78
C ARG A 355 2.43 8.00 -7.09
N TYR A 356 2.34 6.73 -7.46
CA TYR A 356 2.86 6.25 -8.75
C TYR A 356 1.98 6.68 -9.90
N ALA A 357 0.66 6.68 -9.75
CA ALA A 357 -0.25 7.26 -10.73
C ALA A 357 0.12 8.71 -11.04
N ALA A 358 0.35 9.54 -10.02
CA ALA A 358 0.81 10.91 -10.21
C ALA A 358 2.12 11.00 -11.01
N ARG A 359 3.08 10.10 -10.74
CA ARG A 359 4.35 10.05 -11.50
C ARG A 359 4.17 9.64 -12.96
N PHE A 360 3.25 8.72 -13.24
CA PHE A 360 2.89 8.38 -14.62
C PHE A 360 2.17 9.53 -15.31
N ASN A 361 1.31 10.26 -14.60
CA ASN A 361 0.67 11.46 -15.14
C ASN A 361 1.70 12.55 -15.52
N GLU A 362 2.75 12.75 -14.72
CA GLU A 362 3.88 13.65 -15.03
C GLU A 362 4.62 13.23 -16.33
N LEU A 363 4.59 11.93 -16.66
CA LEU A 363 5.17 11.38 -17.90
C LEU A 363 4.17 11.38 -19.08
N GLY A 364 2.98 11.94 -18.90
CA GLY A 364 1.94 11.99 -19.93
C GLY A 364 1.14 10.69 -20.10
N TRP A 365 1.17 9.81 -19.10
CA TRP A 365 0.41 8.56 -19.07
C TRP A 365 -0.80 8.67 -18.14
N ASN A 366 -1.93 8.12 -18.53
CA ASN A 366 -3.01 7.81 -17.60
C ASN A 366 -2.61 6.62 -16.72
N ALA A 367 -3.22 6.49 -15.55
CA ALA A 367 -3.03 5.33 -14.71
C ALA A 367 -4.37 4.75 -14.24
N CYS A 368 -4.52 3.43 -14.32
CA CYS A 368 -5.66 2.68 -13.80
C CYS A 368 -5.20 1.79 -12.66
N PHE A 369 -5.65 2.05 -11.44
CA PHE A 369 -5.46 1.14 -10.33
C PHE A 369 -6.61 0.15 -10.29
N VAL A 370 -6.33 -1.09 -10.70
CA VAL A 370 -7.33 -2.15 -10.79
C VAL A 370 -7.54 -2.81 -9.42
N HIS A 371 -8.78 -2.86 -8.94
CA HIS A 371 -9.15 -3.62 -7.77
C HIS A 371 -9.27 -5.10 -8.16
N LEU A 372 -8.22 -5.87 -7.95
CA LEU A 372 -8.20 -7.31 -8.29
C LEU A 372 -9.25 -8.09 -7.49
N PRO A 373 -9.70 -9.25 -7.97
CA PRO A 373 -10.72 -10.06 -7.28
C PRO A 373 -10.41 -10.28 -5.81
N TYR A 374 -11.42 -10.14 -4.95
CA TYR A 374 -11.36 -10.27 -3.49
C TYR A 374 -10.53 -9.20 -2.77
N HIS A 375 -10.18 -8.08 -3.43
CA HIS A 375 -9.41 -7.01 -2.82
C HIS A 375 -10.19 -5.69 -2.74
N TYR A 376 -9.82 -4.84 -1.80
CA TYR A 376 -10.34 -3.48 -1.60
C TYR A 376 -11.87 -3.42 -1.54
N SER A 377 -12.52 -2.77 -2.49
CA SER A 377 -13.99 -2.67 -2.56
C SER A 377 -14.69 -4.00 -2.82
N ARG A 378 -13.93 -5.02 -3.23
CA ARG A 378 -14.43 -6.36 -3.61
C ARG A 378 -14.29 -7.39 -2.49
N VAL A 379 -13.85 -6.96 -1.30
CA VAL A 379 -13.69 -7.86 -0.14
C VAL A 379 -15.06 -8.24 0.41
N PRO A 380 -15.42 -9.53 0.46
CA PRO A 380 -16.66 -9.96 1.07
C PRO A 380 -16.69 -9.65 2.58
N ARG A 381 -17.88 -9.41 3.10
CA ARG A 381 -18.07 -9.13 4.54
C ARG A 381 -17.55 -10.29 5.39
N GLY A 382 -16.75 -9.99 6.40
CA GLY A 382 -16.17 -10.99 7.30
C GLY A 382 -14.78 -11.50 6.90
N TYR A 383 -14.32 -11.20 5.69
CA TYR A 383 -13.00 -11.60 5.19
C TYR A 383 -12.01 -10.44 5.15
N TRP A 384 -10.75 -10.76 5.04
CA TRP A 384 -9.64 -9.81 4.91
C TRP A 384 -9.38 -9.46 3.45
N ASN A 385 -8.74 -8.31 3.24
CA ASN A 385 -8.33 -7.86 1.92
C ASN A 385 -7.43 -8.91 1.23
N GLY A 386 -7.92 -9.54 0.16
CA GLY A 386 -7.21 -10.57 -0.60
C GLY A 386 -7.17 -11.96 0.03
N GLU A 387 -7.82 -12.19 1.16
CA GLU A 387 -7.81 -13.49 1.85
C GLU A 387 -8.35 -14.63 0.97
N LEU A 388 -9.39 -14.35 0.20
CA LEU A 388 -10.03 -15.32 -0.68
C LEU A 388 -9.35 -15.49 -2.05
N ALA A 389 -8.38 -14.63 -2.38
CA ALA A 389 -7.72 -14.67 -3.68
C ALA A 389 -6.74 -15.86 -3.83
N ILE A 390 -6.10 -16.29 -2.72
CA ILE A 390 -5.20 -17.44 -2.69
C ILE A 390 -5.50 -18.28 -1.43
N THR A 391 -6.10 -19.45 -1.63
CA THR A 391 -6.54 -20.36 -0.57
C THR A 391 -6.26 -21.82 -0.94
N ALA A 392 -6.66 -22.77 -0.10
CA ALA A 392 -6.61 -24.18 -0.43
C ALA A 392 -7.65 -24.60 -1.51
N ASP A 393 -8.66 -23.78 -1.79
CA ASP A 393 -9.59 -23.95 -2.92
C ASP A 393 -8.91 -23.50 -4.22
N LEU A 394 -8.18 -24.41 -4.86
CA LEU A 394 -7.42 -24.11 -6.08
C LEU A 394 -8.31 -23.74 -7.27
N ILE A 395 -9.54 -24.21 -7.32
CA ILE A 395 -10.52 -23.84 -8.36
C ILE A 395 -10.85 -22.36 -8.22
N ARG A 396 -11.16 -21.89 -7.00
CA ARG A 396 -11.38 -20.47 -6.74
C ARG A 396 -10.17 -19.62 -7.09
N ASN A 397 -8.97 -20.09 -6.78
CA ASN A 397 -7.74 -19.37 -7.09
C ASN A 397 -7.59 -19.20 -8.62
N ALA A 398 -7.80 -20.30 -9.38
CA ALA A 398 -7.71 -20.29 -10.85
C ALA A 398 -8.79 -19.38 -11.46
N GLU A 399 -10.04 -19.48 -11.02
CA GLU A 399 -11.14 -18.62 -11.48
C GLU A 399 -10.95 -17.15 -11.04
N GLY A 400 -10.32 -16.88 -9.89
CA GLY A 400 -9.96 -15.53 -9.47
C GLY A 400 -8.87 -14.90 -10.35
N LEU A 401 -7.87 -15.68 -10.76
CA LEU A 401 -6.86 -15.24 -11.74
C LEU A 401 -7.51 -14.98 -13.09
N ARG A 402 -8.35 -15.92 -13.57
CA ARG A 402 -9.12 -15.79 -14.79
C ARG A 402 -9.97 -14.52 -14.79
N GLN A 403 -10.70 -14.29 -13.72
CA GLN A 403 -11.50 -13.09 -13.49
C GLN A 403 -10.66 -11.82 -13.61
N GLY A 404 -9.51 -11.76 -12.92
CA GLY A 404 -8.62 -10.60 -12.96
C GLY A 404 -8.06 -10.30 -14.35
N VAL A 405 -7.71 -11.34 -15.13
CA VAL A 405 -7.22 -11.19 -16.51
C VAL A 405 -8.34 -10.70 -17.44
N ILE A 406 -9.51 -11.33 -17.41
CA ILE A 406 -10.65 -10.95 -18.27
C ILE A 406 -11.09 -9.52 -17.99
N GLU A 407 -11.20 -9.13 -16.71
CA GLU A 407 -11.60 -7.78 -16.33
C GLU A 407 -10.56 -6.71 -16.76
N ALA A 408 -9.26 -7.03 -16.67
CA ALA A 408 -8.22 -6.14 -17.20
C ALA A 408 -8.34 -5.98 -18.72
N ARG A 409 -8.62 -7.05 -19.47
CA ARG A 409 -8.85 -7.03 -20.91
C ARG A 409 -10.10 -6.23 -21.29
N GLN A 410 -11.20 -6.37 -20.53
CA GLN A 410 -12.41 -5.57 -20.71
C GLN A 410 -12.13 -4.08 -20.52
N LEU A 411 -11.39 -3.73 -19.45
CA LEU A 411 -10.99 -2.34 -19.21
C LEU A 411 -10.13 -1.79 -20.37
N MET A 412 -9.17 -2.58 -20.86
CA MET A 412 -8.35 -2.18 -22.02
C MET A 412 -9.21 -1.98 -23.29
N ALA A 413 -10.16 -2.88 -23.56
CA ALA A 413 -11.07 -2.75 -24.69
C ALA A 413 -11.88 -1.44 -24.63
N THR A 414 -12.48 -1.15 -23.48
CA THR A 414 -13.22 0.11 -23.24
C THR A 414 -12.34 1.35 -23.41
N LEU A 415 -11.09 1.30 -22.94
CA LEU A 415 -10.16 2.41 -23.10
C LEU A 415 -9.72 2.59 -24.56
N ARG A 416 -9.58 1.49 -25.35
CA ARG A 416 -9.32 1.53 -26.79
C ARG A 416 -10.47 2.23 -27.55
N GLU A 417 -11.71 1.90 -27.23
CA GLU A 417 -12.90 2.56 -27.80
C GLU A 417 -12.92 4.07 -27.53
N ARG A 418 -12.27 4.51 -26.45
CA ARG A 418 -12.11 5.93 -26.08
C ARG A 418 -10.87 6.59 -26.68
N GLY A 419 -10.11 5.85 -27.50
CA GLY A 419 -8.93 6.33 -28.22
C GLY A 419 -7.59 6.13 -27.50
N CYS A 420 -7.52 5.30 -26.45
CA CYS A 420 -6.25 4.89 -25.87
C CYS A 420 -5.62 3.78 -26.72
N GLU A 421 -4.50 4.06 -27.36
CA GLU A 421 -3.84 3.12 -28.28
C GLU A 421 -2.70 2.33 -27.62
N GLU A 422 -2.09 2.87 -26.56
CA GLU A 422 -0.92 2.28 -25.91
C GLU A 422 -1.18 1.91 -24.44
N PHE A 423 -0.77 0.70 -24.06
CA PHE A 423 -0.91 0.20 -22.71
C PHE A 423 0.44 -0.20 -22.09
N GLY A 424 0.55 0.02 -20.78
CA GLY A 424 1.60 -0.54 -19.95
C GLY A 424 1.01 -1.33 -18.80
N VAL A 425 1.76 -2.29 -18.29
CA VAL A 425 1.41 -3.06 -17.07
C VAL A 425 2.48 -2.86 -16.01
N LEU A 426 2.04 -2.54 -14.79
CA LEU A 426 2.87 -2.49 -13.59
C LEU A 426 2.29 -3.46 -12.56
N GLY A 427 2.78 -4.69 -12.52
CA GLY A 427 2.29 -5.75 -11.65
C GLY A 427 3.23 -6.07 -10.49
N THR A 428 2.68 -6.26 -9.29
CA THR A 428 3.47 -6.62 -8.09
C THR A 428 2.96 -7.93 -7.50
N SER A 429 3.85 -8.93 -7.29
CA SER A 429 3.53 -10.20 -6.64
C SER A 429 2.32 -10.89 -7.31
N TYR A 430 1.18 -10.99 -6.63
CA TYR A 430 -0.08 -11.49 -7.20
C TYR A 430 -0.51 -10.71 -8.45
N GLY A 431 -0.41 -9.37 -8.42
CA GLY A 431 -0.64 -8.54 -9.60
C GLY A 431 0.43 -8.75 -10.68
N GLY A 432 1.65 -9.12 -10.30
CA GLY A 432 2.71 -9.53 -11.23
C GLY A 432 2.38 -10.86 -11.91
N TRP A 433 1.75 -11.78 -11.20
CA TRP A 433 1.22 -13.03 -11.78
C TRP A 433 0.13 -12.73 -12.82
N ILE A 434 -0.89 -11.96 -12.44
CA ILE A 434 -1.95 -11.55 -13.39
C ILE A 434 -1.37 -10.78 -14.59
N GLY A 435 -0.39 -9.91 -14.37
CA GLY A 435 0.32 -9.20 -15.45
C GLY A 435 1.07 -10.12 -16.41
N ALA A 436 1.68 -11.20 -15.90
CA ALA A 436 2.31 -12.21 -16.73
C ALA A 436 1.28 -13.01 -17.55
N LEU A 437 0.15 -13.39 -16.92
CA LEU A 437 -0.96 -14.06 -17.63
C LEU A 437 -1.58 -13.14 -18.70
N LEU A 438 -1.68 -11.84 -18.42
CA LEU A 438 -2.16 -10.86 -19.39
C LEU A 438 -1.20 -10.75 -20.59
N ALA A 439 0.12 -10.80 -20.36
CA ALA A 439 1.13 -10.83 -21.41
C ALA A 439 1.06 -12.07 -22.30
N MET A 440 0.48 -13.19 -21.80
CA MET A 440 0.26 -14.42 -22.58
C MET A 440 -0.94 -14.32 -23.55
N VAL A 441 -1.84 -13.34 -23.38
CA VAL A 441 -3.10 -13.25 -24.13
C VAL A 441 -3.37 -11.89 -24.77
N GLU A 442 -2.50 -10.90 -24.56
CA GLU A 442 -2.54 -9.58 -25.19
C GLU A 442 -1.21 -9.27 -25.88
N ARG A 443 -1.27 -8.67 -27.09
CA ARG A 443 -0.08 -8.39 -27.92
C ARG A 443 0.52 -7.01 -27.66
N ASP A 444 -0.35 -6.01 -27.48
CA ASP A 444 0.00 -4.61 -27.67
C ASP A 444 0.32 -3.93 -26.34
N PHE A 445 1.53 -4.19 -25.82
CA PHE A 445 2.04 -3.47 -24.66
C PHE A 445 3.26 -2.63 -25.02
N ARG A 446 3.31 -1.39 -24.51
CA ARG A 446 4.51 -0.57 -24.53
C ARG A 446 5.56 -1.12 -23.56
N PHE A 447 5.11 -1.62 -22.41
CA PHE A 447 5.91 -2.34 -21.44
C PHE A 447 5.04 -3.23 -20.53
N VAL A 448 5.65 -4.29 -20.01
CA VAL A 448 5.09 -5.15 -18.95
C VAL A 448 6.14 -5.29 -17.85
N ALA A 449 5.98 -4.55 -16.75
CA ALA A 449 6.90 -4.58 -15.62
C ALA A 449 6.32 -5.45 -14.48
N LEU A 450 7.00 -6.55 -14.19
CA LEU A 450 6.57 -7.59 -13.26
C LEU A 450 7.51 -7.66 -12.06
N MET A 451 7.07 -7.12 -10.92
CA MET A 451 7.85 -7.06 -9.69
C MET A 451 7.53 -8.25 -8.79
N ALA A 452 8.53 -9.06 -8.46
CA ALA A 452 8.41 -10.29 -7.68
C ALA A 452 7.20 -11.16 -8.13
N PRO A 453 7.04 -11.43 -9.44
CA PRO A 453 5.87 -12.12 -9.94
C PRO A 453 5.86 -13.60 -9.52
N ILE A 454 4.68 -14.14 -9.26
CA ILE A 454 4.52 -15.59 -9.10
C ILE A 454 4.49 -16.21 -10.50
N VAL A 455 5.59 -16.80 -10.92
CA VAL A 455 5.74 -17.36 -12.27
C VAL A 455 5.75 -18.90 -12.28
N ASN A 456 6.09 -19.52 -11.15
CA ASN A 456 6.12 -20.96 -10.97
C ASN A 456 5.06 -21.40 -9.95
N VAL A 457 3.91 -21.83 -10.47
CA VAL A 457 2.76 -22.23 -9.64
C VAL A 457 3.04 -23.50 -8.85
N GLU A 458 3.79 -24.45 -9.41
CA GLU A 458 4.23 -25.65 -8.73
C GLU A 458 5.02 -25.32 -7.46
N HIS A 459 6.04 -24.46 -7.60
CA HIS A 459 6.81 -23.99 -6.46
C HIS A 459 5.96 -23.26 -5.44
N ALA A 460 5.11 -22.31 -5.90
CA ALA A 460 4.25 -21.50 -5.04
C ALA A 460 3.34 -22.35 -4.16
N ILE A 461 2.79 -23.44 -4.68
CA ILE A 461 1.91 -24.36 -3.94
C ILE A 461 2.73 -25.32 -3.08
N TRP A 462 3.69 -26.05 -3.67
CA TRP A 462 4.28 -27.22 -3.04
C TRP A 462 5.54 -26.93 -2.23
N LYS A 463 6.26 -25.86 -2.51
CA LYS A 463 7.55 -25.57 -1.86
C LYS A 463 7.54 -24.25 -1.05
N SER A 464 6.76 -23.24 -1.44
CA SER A 464 6.78 -21.94 -0.77
C SER A 464 6.40 -22.03 0.72
N PRO A 465 7.11 -21.35 1.64
CA PRO A 465 6.77 -21.31 3.05
C PRO A 465 5.40 -20.63 3.31
N ALA A 466 4.91 -19.81 2.39
CA ALA A 466 3.60 -19.15 2.48
C ALA A 466 2.41 -20.10 2.32
N ALA A 467 2.61 -21.29 1.70
CA ALA A 467 1.54 -22.24 1.38
C ALA A 467 1.49 -23.48 2.29
N ARG A 468 2.02 -23.42 3.53
CA ARG A 468 2.02 -24.59 4.45
C ARG A 468 0.62 -25.06 4.80
N PHE A 469 -0.29 -24.14 5.09
CA PHE A 469 -1.68 -24.47 5.39
C PHE A 469 -2.37 -25.07 4.16
N MET A 470 -2.24 -24.41 3.01
CA MET A 470 -2.78 -24.90 1.73
C MET A 470 -2.33 -26.34 1.43
N ARG A 471 -1.03 -26.64 1.51
CA ARG A 471 -0.51 -27.99 1.27
C ARG A 471 -1.11 -29.04 2.21
N ARG A 472 -1.33 -28.69 3.48
CA ARG A 472 -1.96 -29.59 4.44
C ARG A 472 -3.38 -29.93 4.01
N GLU A 473 -4.15 -28.93 3.59
CA GLU A 473 -5.54 -29.13 3.16
C GLU A 473 -5.62 -29.90 1.83
N LEU A 474 -4.72 -29.63 0.88
CA LEU A 474 -4.64 -30.39 -0.38
C LEU A 474 -4.35 -31.88 -0.14
N ARG A 475 -3.39 -32.19 0.75
CA ARG A 475 -3.09 -33.58 1.13
C ARG A 475 -4.28 -34.28 1.79
N ARG A 476 -5.03 -33.57 2.65
CA ARG A 476 -6.27 -34.10 3.27
C ARG A 476 -7.34 -34.41 2.26
N ALA A 477 -7.42 -33.62 1.18
CA ALA A 477 -8.34 -33.84 0.07
C ALA A 477 -7.80 -34.83 -0.98
N ASN A 478 -6.66 -35.48 -0.75
CA ASN A 478 -5.97 -36.37 -1.68
C ASN A 478 -5.66 -35.69 -3.05
N ILE A 479 -5.42 -34.39 -3.04
CA ILE A 479 -5.00 -33.63 -4.24
C ILE A 479 -3.48 -33.65 -4.29
N ASP A 480 -2.94 -34.28 -5.32
CA ASP A 480 -1.51 -34.45 -5.54
C ASP A 480 -0.95 -33.45 -6.59
N PRO A 481 0.38 -33.30 -6.69
CA PRO A 481 1.00 -32.38 -7.63
C PRO A 481 0.65 -32.65 -9.10
N SER A 482 0.51 -33.93 -9.49
CA SER A 482 0.23 -34.31 -10.88
C SER A 482 -1.15 -33.84 -11.33
N LEU A 483 -2.15 -33.93 -10.45
CA LEU A 483 -3.50 -33.43 -10.72
C LEU A 483 -3.51 -31.91 -10.92
N VAL A 484 -2.77 -31.17 -10.08
CA VAL A 484 -2.71 -29.70 -10.17
C VAL A 484 -1.92 -29.26 -11.41
N ALA A 485 -0.88 -30.02 -11.80
CA ALA A 485 -0.04 -29.73 -12.97
C ALA A 485 -0.83 -29.71 -14.29
N ARG A 486 -1.92 -30.45 -14.37
CA ARG A 486 -2.82 -30.48 -15.54
C ARG A 486 -3.41 -29.10 -15.89
N HIS A 487 -3.43 -28.15 -14.95
CA HIS A 487 -3.90 -26.77 -15.16
C HIS A 487 -2.77 -25.76 -15.46
N PHE A 488 -1.49 -26.14 -15.37
CA PHE A 488 -0.38 -25.16 -15.44
C PHE A 488 -0.24 -24.47 -16.80
N HIS A 489 -0.70 -25.11 -17.89
CA HIS A 489 -0.73 -24.50 -19.21
C HIS A 489 -1.65 -23.27 -19.31
N LEU A 490 -2.56 -23.07 -18.35
CA LEU A 490 -3.41 -21.89 -18.26
C LEU A 490 -2.95 -20.90 -17.17
N SER A 491 -2.36 -21.37 -16.08
CA SER A 491 -2.13 -20.55 -14.90
C SER A 491 -0.67 -20.24 -14.60
N SER A 492 0.29 -20.98 -15.20
CA SER A 492 1.71 -20.84 -14.85
C SER A 492 2.53 -20.22 -15.99
N PRO A 493 3.05 -19.01 -15.83
CA PRO A 493 3.96 -18.39 -16.82
C PRO A 493 5.18 -19.25 -17.13
N MET A 494 5.62 -20.10 -16.19
CA MET A 494 6.72 -21.07 -16.37
C MET A 494 6.49 -22.04 -17.54
N HIS A 495 5.22 -22.35 -17.85
CA HIS A 495 4.81 -23.34 -18.85
C HIS A 495 4.30 -22.70 -20.14
N ASN A 496 4.45 -21.37 -20.28
CA ASN A 496 3.89 -20.61 -21.37
C ASN A 496 4.88 -19.61 -21.96
N GLN A 497 4.55 -19.09 -23.14
CA GLN A 497 5.26 -17.98 -23.78
C GLN A 497 4.39 -16.71 -23.78
N PRO A 498 4.98 -15.51 -23.74
CA PRO A 498 4.21 -14.29 -23.91
C PRO A 498 3.68 -14.19 -25.36
N LEU A 499 2.48 -13.66 -25.50
CA LEU A 499 1.94 -13.31 -26.81
C LEU A 499 2.45 -11.93 -27.26
N CYS A 500 2.71 -11.04 -26.29
CA CYS A 500 3.37 -9.76 -26.55
C CYS A 500 4.86 -9.97 -26.87
N ASP A 501 5.49 -8.96 -27.48
CA ASP A 501 6.94 -8.93 -27.67
C ASP A 501 7.64 -9.05 -26.29
N ALA A 502 8.41 -10.13 -26.10
CA ALA A 502 9.16 -10.37 -24.88
C ALA A 502 10.14 -9.24 -24.56
N GLY A 503 10.65 -8.50 -25.54
CA GLY A 503 11.48 -7.31 -25.35
C GLY A 503 10.78 -6.18 -24.60
N ARG A 504 9.44 -6.22 -24.50
CA ARG A 504 8.65 -5.30 -23.69
C ARG A 504 8.53 -5.73 -22.22
N VAL A 505 8.91 -6.96 -21.88
CA VAL A 505 8.77 -7.52 -20.52
C VAL A 505 10.02 -7.22 -19.69
N LEU A 506 9.79 -6.63 -18.51
CA LEU A 506 10.80 -6.41 -17.49
C LEU A 506 10.43 -7.22 -16.24
N PHE A 507 11.19 -8.26 -15.96
CA PHE A 507 11.13 -8.98 -14.70
C PHE A 507 11.97 -8.25 -13.65
N VAL A 508 11.42 -8.07 -12.45
CA VAL A 508 12.14 -7.48 -11.31
C VAL A 508 12.10 -8.45 -10.15
N SER A 509 13.25 -9.05 -9.85
CA SER A 509 13.38 -10.11 -8.85
C SER A 509 14.07 -9.61 -7.58
N GLY A 510 13.59 -10.04 -6.42
CA GLY A 510 14.27 -9.84 -5.14
C GLY A 510 15.31 -10.92 -4.90
N GLU A 511 16.58 -10.56 -4.70
CA GLU A 511 17.68 -11.51 -4.47
C GLU A 511 17.46 -12.45 -3.26
N PHE A 512 16.60 -12.05 -2.31
CA PHE A 512 16.36 -12.77 -1.06
C PHE A 512 14.88 -13.13 -0.88
N ASP A 513 14.11 -13.18 -1.98
CA ASP A 513 12.68 -13.45 -1.98
C ASP A 513 12.39 -14.92 -1.67
N LEU A 514 11.62 -15.18 -0.61
CA LEU A 514 11.23 -16.54 -0.20
C LEU A 514 9.91 -17.01 -0.82
N ILE A 515 9.17 -16.12 -1.50
CA ILE A 515 7.83 -16.40 -2.04
C ILE A 515 7.90 -16.54 -3.56
N ALA A 516 8.36 -15.49 -4.24
CA ALA A 516 8.67 -15.50 -5.67
C ALA A 516 10.19 -15.69 -5.83
N ARG A 517 10.63 -16.93 -5.83
CA ARG A 517 12.06 -17.23 -5.83
C ARG A 517 12.79 -16.61 -7.02
N PRO A 518 13.98 -16.03 -6.79
CA PRO A 518 14.81 -15.50 -7.87
C PRO A 518 15.05 -16.51 -9.00
N GLU A 519 15.31 -17.77 -8.64
CA GLU A 519 15.63 -18.84 -9.59
C GLU A 519 14.45 -19.14 -10.53
N ASP A 520 13.21 -19.11 -10.01
CA ASP A 520 12.00 -19.29 -10.83
C ASP A 520 11.82 -18.13 -11.81
N VAL A 521 12.08 -16.90 -11.37
CA VAL A 521 11.98 -15.70 -12.21
C VAL A 521 13.08 -15.71 -13.29
N GLU A 522 14.28 -16.12 -12.93
CA GLU A 522 15.41 -16.28 -13.86
C GLU A 522 15.14 -17.34 -14.93
N GLU A 523 14.54 -18.47 -14.54
CA GLU A 523 14.16 -19.53 -15.47
C GLU A 523 13.13 -19.06 -16.49
N VAL A 524 12.07 -18.35 -16.05
CA VAL A 524 11.08 -17.79 -16.97
C VAL A 524 11.67 -16.70 -17.85
N HIS A 525 12.51 -15.82 -17.30
CA HIS A 525 13.26 -14.87 -18.11
C HIS A 525 14.06 -15.55 -19.21
N GLY A 526 14.74 -16.66 -18.89
CA GLY A 526 15.47 -17.44 -19.90
C GLY A 526 14.57 -18.06 -20.98
N LYS A 527 13.35 -18.46 -20.60
CA LYS A 527 12.34 -18.98 -21.54
C LYS A 527 11.69 -17.88 -22.39
N TRP A 528 11.39 -16.72 -21.80
CA TRP A 528 10.84 -15.55 -22.48
C TRP A 528 11.96 -14.74 -23.12
N ARG A 529 12.55 -15.29 -24.19
CA ARG A 529 13.74 -14.72 -24.84
C ARG A 529 13.52 -13.30 -25.30
N GLY A 530 14.45 -12.42 -24.96
CA GLY A 530 14.38 -10.99 -25.24
C GLY A 530 13.82 -10.16 -24.08
N SER A 531 13.22 -10.78 -23.06
CA SER A 531 12.82 -10.08 -21.83
C SER A 531 14.05 -9.56 -21.09
N GLU A 532 13.84 -8.65 -20.13
CA GLU A 532 14.89 -8.11 -19.28
C GLU A 532 14.69 -8.54 -17.83
N LEU A 533 15.80 -8.79 -17.11
CA LEU A 533 15.81 -9.13 -15.70
C LEU A 533 16.57 -8.09 -14.89
N LEU A 534 15.87 -7.45 -13.93
CA LEU A 534 16.45 -6.56 -12.94
C LEU A 534 16.47 -7.24 -11.56
N ARG A 535 17.66 -7.45 -11.00
CA ARG A 535 17.82 -7.98 -9.63
C ARG A 535 17.94 -6.86 -8.63
N VAL A 536 17.21 -6.97 -7.51
CA VAL A 536 17.18 -5.97 -6.45
C VAL A 536 17.52 -6.63 -5.11
N PRO A 537 18.48 -6.13 -4.31
CA PRO A 537 18.86 -6.71 -3.02
C PRO A 537 17.79 -6.49 -1.95
N GLN A 538 16.70 -7.25 -2.03
CA GLN A 538 15.51 -7.18 -1.20
C GLN A 538 14.85 -8.56 -1.15
N GLY A 539 13.98 -8.82 -0.12
CA GLY A 539 13.04 -9.95 -0.10
C GLY A 539 11.76 -9.64 -0.87
N HIS A 540 10.72 -10.46 -0.65
CA HIS A 540 9.42 -10.25 -1.28
C HIS A 540 8.78 -8.91 -0.89
N PHE A 541 8.95 -8.51 0.38
CA PHE A 541 8.37 -7.28 0.94
C PHE A 541 9.40 -6.15 0.97
N GLY A 542 9.01 -4.97 0.47
CA GLY A 542 9.82 -3.75 0.49
C GLY A 542 9.48 -2.80 -0.67
N TYR A 543 10.10 -1.61 -0.64
CA TYR A 543 9.76 -0.54 -1.59
C TYR A 543 10.84 -0.30 -2.67
N ARG A 544 11.95 -1.06 -2.65
CA ARG A 544 13.08 -0.81 -3.56
C ARG A 544 12.74 -1.22 -4.99
N MET A 545 12.10 -2.39 -5.18
CA MET A 545 11.77 -2.90 -6.51
C MET A 545 11.01 -1.86 -7.32
N LEU A 546 9.96 -1.27 -6.75
CA LEU A 546 9.13 -0.32 -7.47
C LEU A 546 9.90 0.95 -7.89
N ARG A 547 10.81 1.44 -7.04
CA ARG A 547 11.66 2.58 -7.38
C ARG A 547 12.63 2.25 -8.52
N GLU A 548 13.29 1.10 -8.43
CA GLU A 548 14.25 0.65 -9.44
C GLU A 548 13.52 0.34 -10.77
N THR A 549 12.31 -0.24 -10.71
CA THR A 549 11.47 -0.47 -11.89
C THR A 549 11.15 0.82 -12.64
N ILE A 550 10.68 1.84 -11.94
CA ILE A 550 10.35 3.13 -12.59
C ILE A 550 11.61 3.81 -13.15
N ALA A 551 12.74 3.71 -12.45
CA ALA A 551 13.99 4.22 -12.98
C ALA A 551 14.38 3.51 -14.28
N ARG A 552 14.25 2.17 -14.31
CA ARG A 552 14.55 1.37 -15.48
C ARG A 552 13.60 1.63 -16.67
N LEU A 553 12.31 1.77 -16.39
CA LEU A 553 11.33 2.14 -17.42
C LEU A 553 11.65 3.50 -18.07
N LYS A 554 12.07 4.49 -17.27
CA LYS A 554 12.52 5.80 -17.79
C LYS A 554 13.76 5.69 -18.68
N GLU A 555 14.73 4.85 -18.33
CA GLU A 555 15.91 4.58 -19.16
C GLU A 555 15.53 3.93 -20.49
N ARG A 556 14.42 3.19 -20.54
CA ARG A 556 13.86 2.57 -21.75
C ARG A 556 12.97 3.50 -22.58
N GLY A 557 12.90 4.78 -22.24
CA GLY A 557 12.17 5.79 -23.01
C GLY A 557 10.68 5.87 -22.67
N LEU A 558 10.32 5.60 -21.42
CA LEU A 558 8.97 5.86 -20.91
C LEU A 558 8.82 7.32 -20.48
#